data_72e4caef6d032a62fbdc10c1eaa33c67
#
_entry.id   72e4caef6d032a62fbdc10c1eaa33c67
#
_cell.length_a   1.000
_cell.length_b   1.000
_cell.length_c   1.000
_cell.angle_alpha   90.00
_cell.angle_beta   90.00
_cell.angle_gamma   90.00
#
_symmetry.space_group_name_H-M   'P 1'
#
loop_
_entity.id
_entity.type
_entity.pdbx_description
1 polymer ?
#
loop_
_entity_poly.entity_id
_entity_poly.type
_entity_poly.pdbx_seq_one_letter_code
_entity_poly.pdbx_strand_id
1 'polypeptide(L)'
;MNMREITTLASIIQGEAIHDDEMPIISSVYHNRLKRGMLLQADPTIQYIIPGKPRRIYNKDLEVDSPYNTYKYKGLPPGPINNPGLKALKAAIMPAETDYLYFVSNGEGRHIFNYSNEEHNQAKLKLKRKRRLKRNM
;
A
#
# COMPACT_ATOMS: atom_id res chain seq x y z
N MET A 1 -16.32 7.97 6.36
CA MET A 1 -16.33 6.54 5.94
C MET A 1 -17.27 5.73 6.82
N ASN A 2 -18.01 4.81 6.21
CA ASN A 2 -18.80 3.85 6.96
C ASN A 2 -17.91 2.70 7.48
N MET A 3 -18.50 1.80 8.27
CA MET A 3 -17.74 0.70 8.89
C MET A 3 -17.13 -0.25 7.86
N ARG A 4 -17.82 -0.52 6.76
CA ARG A 4 -17.31 -1.38 5.68
C ARG A 4 -16.08 -0.77 5.02
N GLU A 5 -16.12 0.53 4.75
CA GLU A 5 -14.99 1.25 4.15
C GLU A 5 -13.79 1.29 5.09
N ILE A 6 -14.02 1.53 6.38
CA ILE A 6 -12.96 1.52 7.39
C ILE A 6 -12.32 0.14 7.48
N THR A 7 -13.13 -0.92 7.55
CA THR A 7 -12.62 -2.29 7.62
C THR A 7 -11.84 -2.66 6.36
N THR A 8 -12.32 -2.23 5.20
CA THR A 8 -11.64 -2.45 3.91
C THR A 8 -10.27 -1.76 3.89
N LEU A 9 -10.23 -0.48 4.27
CA LEU A 9 -8.97 0.26 4.33
C LEU A 9 -8.01 -0.35 5.36
N ALA A 10 -8.53 -0.72 6.53
CA ALA A 10 -7.73 -1.37 7.57
C ALA A 10 -7.11 -2.67 7.08
N SER A 11 -7.84 -3.46 6.28
CA SER A 11 -7.31 -4.70 5.72
C SER A 11 -6.16 -4.45 4.75
N ILE A 12 -6.21 -3.36 3.99
CA ILE A 12 -5.13 -2.97 3.10
C ILE A 12 -3.90 -2.54 3.92
N ILE A 13 -4.10 -1.72 4.95
CA ILE A 13 -3.04 -1.29 5.85
C ILE A 13 -2.38 -2.50 6.52
N GLN A 14 -3.19 -3.44 7.01
CA GLN A 14 -2.70 -4.68 7.63
C GLN A 14 -1.82 -5.47 6.67
N GLY A 15 -2.22 -5.57 5.42
CA GLY A 15 -1.47 -6.30 4.40
C GLY A 15 -0.15 -5.61 4.01
N GLU A 16 -0.07 -4.30 4.15
CA GLU A 16 1.11 -3.51 3.75
C GLU A 16 2.15 -3.38 4.86
N ALA A 17 1.70 -3.15 6.09
CA ALA A 17 2.60 -2.84 7.20
C ALA A 17 3.20 -4.11 7.81
N ILE A 18 4.52 -4.08 8.07
CA ILE A 18 5.22 -5.08 8.88
C ILE A 18 5.31 -4.57 10.32
N HIS A 19 5.56 -3.27 10.49
CA HIS A 19 5.67 -2.63 11.80
C HIS A 19 4.43 -1.79 12.11
N ASP A 20 3.88 -1.98 13.30
CA ASP A 20 2.65 -1.29 13.73
C ASP A 20 2.79 0.22 13.76
N ASP A 21 3.99 0.73 14.07
CA ASP A 21 4.24 2.17 14.14
C ASP A 21 4.13 2.88 12.79
N GLU A 22 4.23 2.16 11.68
CA GLU A 22 4.05 2.72 10.35
C GLU A 22 2.59 2.76 9.89
N MET A 23 1.70 2.02 10.55
CA MET A 23 0.30 1.93 10.12
C MET A 23 -0.41 3.28 10.01
N PRO A 24 -0.28 4.21 10.97
CA PRO A 24 -0.92 5.53 10.83
C PRO A 24 -0.37 6.33 9.65
N ILE A 25 0.92 6.20 9.34
CA ILE A 25 1.55 6.92 8.22
C ILE A 25 1.09 6.32 6.89
N ILE A 26 1.07 4.99 6.77
CA ILE A 26 0.53 4.28 5.60
C ILE A 26 -0.92 4.69 5.37
N SER A 27 -1.71 4.72 6.44
CA SER A 27 -3.11 5.16 6.39
C SER A 27 -3.23 6.59 5.84
N SER A 28 -2.34 7.49 6.28
CA SER A 28 -2.36 8.88 5.81
C SER A 28 -2.15 8.96 4.29
N VAL A 29 -1.27 8.13 3.73
CA VAL A 29 -1.04 8.09 2.28
C VAL A 29 -2.32 7.70 1.55
N TYR A 30 -2.98 6.64 1.99
CA TYR A 30 -4.22 6.17 1.37
C TYR A 30 -5.34 7.21 1.50
N HIS A 31 -5.50 7.83 2.67
CA HIS A 31 -6.49 8.91 2.86
C HIS A 31 -6.19 10.09 1.93
N ASN A 32 -4.93 10.49 1.82
CA ASN A 32 -4.54 11.61 0.95
C ASN A 32 -4.82 11.29 -0.52
N ARG A 33 -4.55 10.07 -0.96
CA ARG A 33 -4.86 9.63 -2.33
C ARG A 33 -6.36 9.60 -2.58
N LEU A 34 -7.15 9.08 -1.65
CA LEU A 34 -8.61 9.05 -1.78
C LEU A 34 -9.17 10.46 -1.94
N LYS A 35 -8.70 11.42 -1.15
CA LYS A 35 -9.14 12.82 -1.25
C LYS A 35 -8.83 13.44 -2.59
N ARG A 36 -7.74 13.05 -3.23
CA ARG A 36 -7.30 13.59 -4.52
C ARG A 36 -7.83 12.80 -5.72
N GLY A 37 -8.59 11.74 -5.50
CA GLY A 37 -9.08 10.89 -6.57
C GLY A 37 -7.99 10.08 -7.26
N MET A 38 -6.88 9.80 -6.56
CA MET A 38 -5.79 8.99 -7.08
C MET A 38 -6.07 7.51 -6.86
N LEU A 39 -5.56 6.67 -7.77
CA LEU A 39 -5.57 5.21 -7.57
C LEU A 39 -4.77 4.88 -6.31
N LEU A 40 -5.26 3.93 -5.51
CA LEU A 40 -4.55 3.53 -4.29
C LEU A 40 -3.26 2.76 -4.59
N GLN A 41 -3.24 1.98 -5.67
CA GLN A 41 -2.09 1.19 -6.09
C GLN A 41 -1.50 0.36 -4.96
N ALA A 42 -2.39 -0.32 -4.24
CA ALA A 42 -2.04 -1.08 -3.05
C ALA A 42 -1.72 -2.53 -3.41
N ASP A 43 -0.45 -2.93 -3.29
CA ASP A 43 0.01 -4.28 -3.60
C ASP A 43 -0.77 -5.39 -2.88
N PRO A 44 -1.18 -5.24 -1.60
CA PRO A 44 -1.99 -6.26 -0.95
C PRO A 44 -3.28 -6.61 -1.69
N THR A 45 -3.89 -5.66 -2.40
CA THR A 45 -5.10 -5.96 -3.18
C THR A 45 -4.79 -6.85 -4.38
N ILE A 46 -3.61 -6.71 -4.96
CA ILE A 46 -3.16 -7.56 -6.06
C ILE A 46 -2.88 -8.98 -5.55
N GLN A 47 -2.20 -9.11 -4.41
CA GLN A 47 -1.99 -10.43 -3.80
C GLN A 47 -3.32 -11.15 -3.54
N TYR A 48 -4.35 -10.41 -3.19
CA TYR A 48 -5.67 -10.96 -2.92
C TYR A 48 -6.32 -11.57 -4.17
N ILE A 49 -6.12 -10.97 -5.33
CA ILE A 49 -6.81 -11.36 -6.58
C ILE A 49 -6.01 -12.34 -7.44
N ILE A 50 -4.70 -12.50 -7.22
CA ILE A 50 -3.91 -13.49 -7.97
C ILE A 50 -4.00 -14.85 -7.27
N PRO A 51 -4.10 -15.95 -8.04
CA PRO A 51 -4.31 -17.27 -7.44
C PRO A 51 -3.05 -17.83 -6.80
N GLY A 52 -3.25 -18.75 -5.86
CA GLY A 52 -2.18 -19.49 -5.23
C GLY A 52 -1.59 -18.82 -4.01
N LYS A 53 -0.37 -19.22 -3.64
CA LYS A 53 0.34 -18.69 -2.48
C LYS A 53 0.87 -17.28 -2.77
N PRO A 54 1.05 -16.44 -1.74
CA PRO A 54 1.68 -15.14 -1.92
C PRO A 54 3.00 -15.27 -2.68
N ARG A 55 3.19 -14.42 -3.66
CA ARG A 55 4.37 -14.42 -4.52
C ARG A 55 4.69 -13.02 -4.99
N ARG A 56 5.83 -12.86 -5.66
CA ARG A 56 6.20 -11.61 -6.29
C ARG A 56 5.12 -11.16 -7.28
N ILE A 57 4.80 -9.87 -7.26
CA ILE A 57 3.85 -9.25 -8.19
C ILE A 57 4.60 -8.82 -9.44
N TYR A 58 4.10 -9.23 -10.61
CA TYR A 58 4.65 -8.84 -11.91
C TYR A 58 3.74 -7.82 -12.58
N ASN A 59 4.27 -7.12 -13.59
CA ASN A 59 3.49 -6.10 -14.32
C ASN A 59 2.18 -6.65 -14.89
N LYS A 60 2.16 -7.89 -15.35
CA LYS A 60 0.94 -8.54 -15.87
C LYS A 60 -0.15 -8.67 -14.81
N ASP A 61 0.25 -8.83 -13.53
CA ASP A 61 -0.70 -8.97 -12.43
C ASP A 61 -1.47 -7.67 -12.18
N LEU A 62 -0.85 -6.52 -12.47
CA LEU A 62 -1.48 -5.21 -12.31
C LEU A 62 -2.59 -4.96 -13.34
N GLU A 63 -2.70 -5.78 -14.37
CA GLU A 63 -3.69 -5.64 -15.42
C GLU A 63 -4.93 -6.52 -15.23
N VAL A 64 -4.96 -7.34 -14.18
CA VAL A 64 -6.10 -8.23 -13.92
C VAL A 64 -7.37 -7.39 -13.73
N ASP A 65 -8.42 -7.71 -14.48
CA ASP A 65 -9.70 -7.01 -14.37
C ASP A 65 -10.51 -7.55 -13.20
N SER A 66 -10.42 -6.86 -12.09
CA SER A 66 -11.15 -7.18 -10.86
C SER A 66 -11.50 -5.87 -10.15
N PRO A 67 -12.69 -5.78 -9.54
CA PRO A 67 -13.04 -4.58 -8.77
C PRO A 67 -12.12 -4.37 -7.55
N TYR A 68 -11.36 -5.38 -7.16
CA TYR A 68 -10.35 -5.28 -6.09
C TYR A 68 -9.01 -4.73 -6.59
N ASN A 69 -8.82 -4.58 -7.91
CA ASN A 69 -7.55 -4.08 -8.45
C ASN A 69 -7.44 -2.57 -8.31
N THR A 70 -6.71 -2.12 -7.29
CA THR A 70 -6.52 -0.69 -6.99
C THR A 70 -5.52 0.01 -7.93
N TYR A 71 -4.87 -0.72 -8.82
CA TYR A 71 -4.10 -0.14 -9.92
C TYR A 71 -4.99 0.24 -11.11
N LYS A 72 -6.21 -0.27 -11.14
CA LYS A 72 -7.13 -0.12 -12.28
C LYS A 72 -8.35 0.73 -11.93
N TYR A 73 -8.89 0.57 -10.74
CA TYR A 73 -10.11 1.24 -10.29
C TYR A 73 -9.83 2.17 -9.12
N LYS A 74 -10.37 3.38 -9.20
CA LYS A 74 -10.22 4.39 -8.15
C LYS A 74 -11.02 4.03 -6.91
N GLY A 75 -10.56 4.49 -5.77
CA GLY A 75 -11.26 4.31 -4.50
C GLY A 75 -10.95 2.98 -3.84
N LEU A 76 -11.69 2.70 -2.79
CA LEU A 76 -11.57 1.45 -2.05
C LEU A 76 -12.19 0.29 -2.84
N PRO A 77 -11.62 -0.93 -2.71
CA PRO A 77 -12.27 -2.11 -3.29
C PRO A 77 -13.61 -2.42 -2.58
N PRO A 78 -14.40 -3.37 -3.11
CA PRO A 78 -15.75 -3.63 -2.58
C PRO A 78 -15.81 -4.11 -1.13
N GLY A 79 -14.73 -4.69 -0.61
CA GLY A 79 -14.71 -5.19 0.77
C GLY A 79 -13.30 -5.51 1.24
N PRO A 80 -13.16 -5.95 2.51
CA PRO A 80 -11.87 -6.26 3.08
C PRO A 80 -11.21 -7.47 2.42
N ILE A 81 -9.88 -7.47 2.40
CA ILE A 81 -9.06 -8.53 1.82
C ILE A 81 -8.47 -9.48 2.87
N ASN A 82 -8.63 -9.15 4.14
CA ASN A 82 -8.25 -9.99 5.28
C ASN A 82 -9.04 -9.54 6.51
N ASN A 83 -8.79 -10.20 7.63
CA ASN A 83 -9.32 -9.77 8.94
C ASN A 83 -8.32 -8.82 9.59
N PRO A 84 -8.55 -7.51 9.55
CA PRO A 84 -7.58 -6.56 10.10
C PRO A 84 -7.58 -6.59 11.62
N GLY A 85 -6.40 -6.41 12.21
CA GLY A 85 -6.25 -6.27 13.64
C GLY A 85 -6.69 -4.91 14.15
N LEU A 86 -6.77 -4.78 15.47
CA LEU A 86 -7.23 -3.55 16.12
C LEU A 86 -6.35 -2.34 15.76
N LYS A 87 -5.04 -2.51 15.68
CA LYS A 87 -4.12 -1.42 15.34
C LYS A 87 -4.35 -0.88 13.93
N ALA A 88 -4.62 -1.78 12.98
CA ALA A 88 -4.95 -1.38 11.61
C ALA A 88 -6.28 -0.64 11.55
N LEU A 89 -7.29 -1.10 12.31
CA LEU A 89 -8.59 -0.43 12.40
C LEU A 89 -8.44 0.98 12.99
N LYS A 90 -7.67 1.12 14.07
CA LYS A 90 -7.37 2.44 14.64
C LYS A 90 -6.66 3.35 13.66
N ALA A 91 -5.68 2.83 12.93
CA ALA A 91 -4.95 3.60 11.93
C ALA A 91 -5.86 4.07 10.80
N ALA A 92 -6.80 3.23 10.37
CA ALA A 92 -7.77 3.59 9.33
C ALA A 92 -8.68 4.75 9.78
N ILE A 93 -9.08 4.75 11.04
CA ILE A 93 -9.95 5.80 11.62
C ILE A 93 -9.17 7.07 11.93
N MET A 94 -7.95 6.93 12.44
CA MET A 94 -7.10 8.02 12.91
C MET A 94 -5.74 7.97 12.19
N PRO A 95 -5.68 8.38 10.92
CA PRO A 95 -4.41 8.43 10.21
C PRO A 95 -3.51 9.51 10.80
N ALA A 96 -2.20 9.37 10.62
CA ALA A 96 -1.26 10.43 10.93
C ALA A 96 -1.55 11.66 10.06
N GLU A 97 -1.23 12.83 10.56
CA GLU A 97 -1.41 14.07 9.79
C GLU A 97 -0.17 14.31 8.92
N THR A 98 -0.22 13.87 7.67
CA THR A 98 0.87 14.05 6.69
C THR A 98 0.30 14.46 5.34
N ASP A 99 1.19 14.95 4.49
CA ASP A 99 0.87 15.23 3.09
C ASP A 99 1.51 14.19 2.16
N TYR A 100 1.98 13.08 2.69
CA TYR A 100 2.58 12.02 1.90
C TYR A 100 1.57 11.41 0.90
N LEU A 101 2.02 11.18 -0.32
CA LEU A 101 1.22 10.57 -1.38
C LEU A 101 1.83 9.27 -1.89
N TYR A 102 3.07 8.96 -1.53
CA TYR A 102 3.80 7.80 -2.02
C TYR A 102 4.56 7.12 -0.90
N PHE A 103 4.70 5.80 -1.00
CA PHE A 103 5.65 5.06 -0.19
C PHE A 103 6.20 3.87 -0.98
N VAL A 104 7.37 3.40 -0.56
CA VAL A 104 8.00 2.21 -1.12
C VAL A 104 8.74 1.49 0.00
N SER A 105 8.79 0.17 -0.06
CA SER A 105 9.56 -0.62 0.90
C SER A 105 11.04 -0.26 0.82
N ASN A 106 11.70 -0.14 1.99
CA ASN A 106 13.14 0.09 2.04
C ASN A 106 13.96 -1.20 1.87
N GLY A 107 13.30 -2.35 1.69
CA GLY A 107 13.95 -3.66 1.59
C GLY A 107 14.29 -4.28 2.95
N GLU A 108 14.00 -3.62 4.05
CA GLU A 108 14.33 -4.06 5.42
C GLU A 108 13.11 -4.06 6.34
N GLY A 109 11.90 -4.16 5.76
CA GLY A 109 10.66 -4.25 6.51
C GLY A 109 10.00 -2.92 6.84
N ARG A 110 10.62 -1.80 6.49
CA ARG A 110 10.05 -0.47 6.68
C ARG A 110 9.81 0.23 5.35
N HIS A 111 9.19 1.39 5.39
CA HIS A 111 8.83 2.14 4.19
C HIS A 111 9.52 3.50 4.16
N ILE A 112 9.72 4.01 2.93
CA ILE A 112 10.17 5.36 2.65
C ILE A 112 8.96 6.12 2.12
N PHE A 113 8.63 7.25 2.75
CA PHE A 113 7.45 8.04 2.44
C PHE A 113 7.86 9.32 1.70
N ASN A 114 7.11 9.67 0.64
CA ASN A 114 7.43 10.81 -0.21
C ASN A 114 6.17 11.61 -0.57
N TYR A 115 6.38 12.89 -0.89
CA TYR A 115 5.30 13.81 -1.25
C TYR A 115 5.00 13.84 -2.74
N SER A 116 5.99 13.50 -3.59
CA SER A 116 5.88 13.60 -5.04
C SER A 116 6.29 12.31 -5.73
N ASN A 117 5.80 12.14 -6.96
CA ASN A 117 6.18 11.02 -7.80
C ASN A 117 7.68 11.03 -8.12
N GLU A 118 8.28 12.21 -8.29
CA GLU A 118 9.72 12.34 -8.54
C GLU A 118 10.54 11.79 -7.38
N GLU A 119 10.24 12.22 -6.15
CA GLU A 119 10.90 11.70 -4.95
C GLU A 119 10.72 10.19 -4.79
N HIS A 120 9.50 9.70 -5.08
CA HIS A 120 9.17 8.27 -5.03
C HIS A 120 10.03 7.48 -6.02
N ASN A 121 10.16 7.97 -7.26
CA ASN A 121 10.99 7.32 -8.28
C ASN A 121 12.46 7.32 -7.89
N GLN A 122 12.95 8.39 -7.30
CA GLN A 122 14.32 8.46 -6.80
C GLN A 122 14.58 7.45 -5.68
N ALA A 123 13.64 7.29 -4.76
CA ALA A 123 13.73 6.30 -3.68
C ALA A 123 13.76 4.87 -4.26
N LYS A 124 12.95 4.60 -5.28
CA LYS A 124 12.93 3.30 -5.97
C LYS A 124 14.26 2.99 -6.64
N LEU A 125 14.88 3.99 -7.28
CA LEU A 125 16.18 3.84 -7.92
C LEU A 125 17.28 3.54 -6.90
N LYS A 126 17.30 4.23 -5.77
CA LYS A 126 18.25 3.97 -4.69
C LYS A 126 18.13 2.56 -4.16
N LEU A 127 16.90 2.08 -3.97
CA LEU A 127 16.63 0.73 -3.50
C LEU A 127 17.14 -0.31 -4.50
N LYS A 128 16.91 -0.06 -5.80
CA LYS A 128 17.37 -0.95 -6.87
C LYS A 128 18.89 -1.03 -6.91
N ARG A 129 19.60 0.11 -6.75
CA ARG A 129 21.06 0.15 -6.66
C ARG A 129 21.58 -0.62 -5.45
N LYS A 130 20.94 -0.43 -4.29
CA LYS A 130 21.31 -1.13 -3.06
C LYS A 130 21.18 -2.65 -3.22
N ARG A 131 20.11 -3.11 -3.85
CA ARG A 131 19.89 -4.54 -4.12
C ARG A 131 20.93 -5.10 -5.07
N ARG A 132 21.32 -4.33 -6.10
CA ARG A 132 22.36 -4.72 -7.06
C ARG A 132 23.71 -4.87 -6.37
N LEU A 133 24.07 -3.92 -5.51
CA LEU A 133 25.33 -3.96 -4.77
C LEU A 133 25.40 -5.18 -3.85
N LYS A 134 24.29 -5.50 -3.16
CA LYS A 134 24.21 -6.70 -2.31
C LYS A 134 24.42 -7.99 -3.10
N ARG A 135 23.87 -8.07 -4.32
CA ARG A 135 24.02 -9.26 -5.17
C ARG A 135 25.44 -9.46 -5.67
N ASN A 136 26.20 -8.36 -5.83
CA ASN A 136 27.58 -8.39 -6.34
C ASN A 136 28.62 -8.60 -5.23
N MET A 137 28.18 -8.65 -3.99
CA MET A 137 29.03 -8.97 -2.84
C MET A 137 28.97 -10.46 -2.55
#